data_e85af0a06e934d97c2310fdf8a405d7c
#
_entry.id   e85af0a06e934d97c2310fdf8a405d7c
#
_cell.length_a   1.000
_cell.length_b   1.000
_cell.length_c   1.000
_cell.angle_alpha   90.00
_cell.angle_beta   90.00
_cell.angle_gamma   90.00
#
_symmetry.space_group_name_H-M   'P 1'
#
loop_
_entity.id
_entity.type
_entity.pdbx_description
1 polymer ?
#
loop_
_entity_poly.entity_id
_entity_poly.type
_entity_poly.pdbx_seq_one_letter_code
_entity_poly.pdbx_strand_id
1 'polypeptide(L)' 'MTGTIKKLVSDKGFGFITAEGLAKDLFFHSNSLSGVAFADLREGDAVSFDTEDTPKGPSAVNVTRA' A
#
# COMPACT_ATOMS: atom_id res chain seq x y z
N MET A 1 -4.01 -0.26 -10.43
CA MET A 1 -4.83 -1.13 -9.55
C MET A 1 -5.36 -0.32 -8.39
N THR A 2 -6.48 -0.74 -7.87
CA THR A 2 -7.05 -0.14 -6.68
C THR A 2 -7.21 -1.20 -5.59
N GLY A 3 -7.12 -0.77 -4.35
CA GLY A 3 -7.28 -1.66 -3.22
C GLY A 3 -7.62 -0.87 -1.98
N THR A 4 -7.53 -1.54 -0.83
CA THR A 4 -7.88 -0.95 0.45
C THR A 4 -6.74 -1.20 1.42
N ILE A 5 -6.42 -0.21 2.22
CA ILE A 5 -5.40 -0.37 3.26
C ILE A 5 -5.94 -1.30 4.34
N LYS A 6 -5.27 -2.41 4.53
CA LYS A 6 -5.65 -3.39 5.53
C LYS A 6 -5.00 -3.09 6.88
N LYS A 7 -3.74 -2.67 6.87
CA LYS A 7 -3.00 -2.41 8.10
C LYS A 7 -1.95 -1.32 7.87
N LEU A 8 -1.75 -0.50 8.86
CA LEU A 8 -0.70 0.51 8.87
C LEU A 8 0.17 0.30 10.11
N VAL A 9 1.49 0.29 9.90
CA VAL A 9 2.47 0.21 10.98
C VAL A 9 3.24 1.51 10.97
N SER A 10 2.68 2.53 11.58
CA SER A 10 3.24 3.88 11.53
C SER A 10 4.60 3.98 12.20
N ASP A 11 4.84 3.17 13.22
CA ASP A 11 6.14 3.16 13.92
C ASP A 11 7.28 2.79 12.97
N LYS A 12 7.00 1.93 12.01
CA LYS A 12 8.01 1.43 11.08
C LYS A 12 7.89 2.03 9.69
N GLY A 13 6.84 2.80 9.44
CA GLY A 13 6.64 3.48 8.17
C GLY A 13 6.24 2.57 7.02
N PHE A 14 5.46 1.54 7.27
CA PHE A 14 4.97 0.65 6.21
C PHE A 14 3.54 0.20 6.50
N GLY A 15 2.94 -0.48 5.53
CA GLY A 15 1.61 -1.01 5.69
C GLY A 15 1.32 -2.09 4.66
N PHE A 16 0.09 -2.57 4.69
CA PHE A 16 -0.37 -3.62 3.79
C PHE A 16 -1.64 -3.18 3.10
N ILE A 17 -1.74 -3.53 1.83
CA ILE A 17 -2.90 -3.24 0.99
C ILE A 17 -3.50 -4.56 0.55
N THR A 18 -4.82 -4.68 0.69
CA THR A 18 -5.56 -5.81 0.13
C THR A 18 -6.32 -5.33 -1.10
N ALA A 19 -6.39 -6.15 -2.12
CA ALA A 19 -7.12 -5.82 -3.34
C ALA A 19 -7.85 -7.06 -3.84
N GLU A 20 -8.95 -6.83 -4.53
CA GLU A 20 -9.72 -7.90 -5.15
C GLU A 20 -8.85 -8.64 -6.17
N GLY A 21 -8.90 -9.95 -6.12
CA GLY A 21 -8.10 -10.77 -7.00
C GLY A 21 -6.70 -11.08 -6.51
N LEU A 22 -6.27 -10.49 -5.40
CA LEU A 22 -4.98 -10.78 -4.80
C LEU A 22 -5.11 -11.88 -3.76
N ALA A 23 -4.24 -12.87 -3.84
CA ALA A 23 -4.22 -13.97 -2.88
C ALA A 23 -3.61 -13.56 -1.55
N LYS A 24 -2.73 -12.56 -1.57
CA LYS A 24 -2.02 -12.08 -0.40
C LYS A 24 -2.01 -10.56 -0.38
N ASP A 25 -1.86 -10.00 0.82
CA ASP A 25 -1.73 -8.56 0.96
C ASP A 25 -0.42 -8.08 0.34
N LEU A 26 -0.45 -6.87 -0.20
CA LEU A 26 0.75 -6.24 -0.74
C LEU A 26 1.38 -5.36 0.33
N PHE A 27 2.68 -5.49 0.47
CA PHE A 27 3.47 -4.61 1.31
C PHE A 27 3.70 -3.28 0.59
N PHE A 28 3.63 -2.17 1.31
CA PHE A 28 4.07 -0.89 0.80
C PHE A 28 4.81 -0.13 1.89
N HIS A 29 5.80 0.64 1.48
CA HIS A 29 6.59 1.47 2.39
C HIS A 29 6.17 2.93 2.22
N SER A 30 6.42 3.76 3.24
CA SER A 30 6.11 5.19 3.15
C SER A 30 6.80 5.87 1.97
N ASN A 31 7.94 5.35 1.52
CA ASN A 31 8.64 5.85 0.34
C ASN A 31 7.95 5.48 -0.97
N SER A 32 6.99 4.59 -0.94
CA SER A 32 6.24 4.17 -2.14
C SER A 32 5.02 5.05 -2.40
N LEU A 33 4.78 6.03 -1.56
CA LEU A 33 3.64 6.93 -1.72
C LEU A 33 3.95 7.99 -2.77
N SER A 34 2.94 8.39 -3.50
CA SER A 34 3.06 9.42 -4.52
C SER A 34 1.96 10.45 -4.31
N GLY A 35 2.35 11.66 -3.95
CA GLY A 35 1.40 12.76 -3.76
C GLY A 35 0.54 12.67 -2.52
N VAL A 36 0.83 11.73 -1.62
CA VAL A 36 0.09 11.57 -0.38
C VAL A 36 1.07 11.27 0.75
N ALA A 37 0.80 11.80 1.92
CA ALA A 37 1.65 11.55 3.09
C ALA A 37 1.18 10.29 3.82
N PHE A 38 2.13 9.53 4.34
CA PHE A 38 1.82 8.31 5.08
C PHE A 38 0.90 8.61 6.27
N ALA A 39 1.11 9.74 6.93
CA ALA A 39 0.30 10.14 8.07
C ALA A 39 -1.16 10.44 7.71
N ASP A 40 -1.45 10.69 6.44
CA ASP A 40 -2.81 10.94 5.97
C ASP A 40 -3.58 9.67 5.64
N LEU A 41 -2.91 8.54 5.65
CA LEU A 41 -3.53 7.27 5.34
C LEU A 41 -4.12 6.64 6.60
N ARG A 42 -5.22 5.90 6.41
CA ARG A 42 -5.91 5.19 7.48
C ARG A 42 -6.24 3.79 7.02
N GLU A 43 -6.36 2.89 7.97
CA GLU A 43 -6.88 1.55 7.68
C GLU A 43 -8.30 1.67 7.14
N GLY A 44 -8.56 0.97 6.04
CA GLY A 44 -9.84 1.06 5.36
C GLY A 44 -9.91 2.06 4.21
N ASP A 45 -8.86 2.87 4.04
CA ASP A 45 -8.84 3.84 2.94
C ASP A 45 -8.67 3.12 1.60
N ALA A 46 -9.38 3.62 0.59
CA ALA A 46 -9.20 3.17 -0.78
C ALA A 46 -7.98 3.86 -1.38
N VAL A 47 -7.15 3.09 -2.06
CA VAL A 47 -5.92 3.59 -2.67
C VAL A 47 -5.77 3.03 -4.08
N SER A 48 -5.02 3.76 -4.89
CA SER A 48 -4.61 3.32 -6.21
C SER A 48 -3.10 3.09 -6.18
N PHE A 49 -2.63 2.07 -6.84
CA PHE A 49 -1.22 1.71 -6.80
C PHE A 49 -0.83 0.84 -7.98
N ASP A 50 0.49 0.72 -8.19
CA ASP A 50 1.06 -0.25 -9.11
C ASP A 50 1.75 -1.34 -8.29
N THR A 51 2.02 -2.46 -8.93
CA THR A 51 2.73 -3.57 -8.28
C THR A 51 4.13 -3.69 -8.84
N GLU A 52 5.05 -4.12 -8.00
CA GLU A 52 6.43 -4.34 -8.38
C GLU A 52 6.93 -5.61 -7.70
N ASP A 53 7.63 -6.44 -8.46
CA ASP A 53 8.26 -7.64 -7.89
C ASP A 53 9.54 -7.23 -7.18
N THR A 54 9.70 -7.70 -5.97
CA THR A 54 10.90 -7.48 -5.18
C THR A 54 11.42 -8.83 -4.70
N PRO A 55 12.69 -8.89 -4.22
CA PRO A 55 13.21 -10.13 -3.67
C PRO A 55 12.38 -10.70 -2.51
N LYS A 56 11.60 -9.85 -1.85
CA LYS A 56 10.74 -10.27 -0.74
C LYS A 56 9.33 -10.62 -1.20
N GLY A 57 9.03 -10.49 -2.48
CA GLY A 57 7.70 -10.71 -3.05
C GLY A 57 7.13 -9.44 -3.65
N PRO A 58 5.88 -9.47 -4.08
CA PRO A 58 5.27 -8.29 -4.69
C PRO A 58 5.05 -7.17 -3.67
N SER A 59 5.26 -5.94 -4.11
CA SER A 59 5.03 -4.74 -3.31
C SER A 59 4.19 -3.74 -4.09
N ALA A 60 3.46 -2.90 -3.37
CA ALA A 60 2.75 -1.79 -3.99
C ALA A 60 3.67 -0.59 -4.09
N VAL A 61 3.65 0.08 -5.25
CA VAL A 61 4.43 1.29 -5.51
C VAL A 61 3.52 2.34 -6.10
N ASN A 62 3.96 3.59 -6.11
CA ASN A 62 3.17 4.72 -6.61
C ASN A 62 1.79 4.77 -5.96
N VAL A 63 1.74 4.55 -4.66
CA VAL A 63 0.48 4.50 -3.93
C VAL A 63 -0.09 5.90 -3.78
N THR A 64 -1.33 6.07 -4.20
CA THR A 64 -2.06 7.33 -4.06
C THR A 64 -3.44 7.02 -3.51
N ARG A 65 -4.13 8.04 -3.02
CA ARG A 65 -5.52 7.87 -2.62
C ARG A 65 -6.40 7.74 -3.86
N ALA A 66 -7.28 6.77 -3.80
CA ALA A 66 -8.22 6.55 -4.91
C ALA A 66 -9.33 7.58 -4.93
#